data_b113f6398ee48f0a437adec5b610bb97
#
_entry.id   b113f6398ee48f0a437adec5b610bb97
#
_cell.length_a   1.000
_cell.length_b   1.000
_cell.length_c   1.000
_cell.angle_alpha   90.00
_cell.angle_beta   90.00
_cell.angle_gamma   90.00
#
_symmetry.space_group_name_H-M   'P 1'
#
loop_
_entity.id
_entity.type
_entity.pdbx_description
1 polymer ?
#
loop_
_entity_poly.entity_id
_entity_poly.type
_entity_poly.pdbx_seq_one_letter_code
_entity_poly.pdbx_strand_id
1 'polypeptide(L)'
;MGPDDAVTYARELERIGFDYVCVSSGAMVPEARIPVAPGYQVPFAAKVKAATKIKVQTVGMIADPDQAQEIIATGKADMVVMARAFLDNPRWVWHAAERFGVALDYPPQYARSRHDLWPGAKIARKNNSRP
;
A
#
# COMPACT_ATOMS: atom_id res chain seq x y z
N MET A 1 22.14 3.35 8.17
CA MET A 1 21.45 4.14 7.10
C MET A 1 20.27 4.86 7.71
N GLY A 2 20.26 6.18 7.65
CA GLY A 2 19.16 7.02 8.10
C GLY A 2 18.31 7.55 6.96
N PRO A 3 17.28 8.37 7.25
CA PRO A 3 16.41 8.94 6.21
C PRO A 3 17.13 9.83 5.19
N ASP A 4 18.23 10.50 5.57
CA ASP A 4 19.02 11.32 4.64
C ASP A 4 19.87 10.48 3.70
N ASP A 5 20.41 9.37 4.21
CA ASP A 5 21.13 8.39 3.38
C ASP A 5 20.17 7.77 2.34
N ALA A 6 18.91 7.50 2.74
CA ALA A 6 17.89 6.97 1.84
C ALA A 6 17.57 7.95 0.69
N VAL A 7 17.52 9.26 0.96
CA VAL A 7 17.36 10.29 -0.08
C VAL A 7 18.55 10.30 -1.03
N THR A 8 19.78 10.26 -0.51
CA THR A 8 20.99 10.21 -1.33
C THR A 8 21.00 8.98 -2.22
N TYR A 9 20.65 7.81 -1.66
CA TYR A 9 20.58 6.56 -2.40
C TYR A 9 19.50 6.60 -3.49
N ALA A 10 18.31 7.13 -3.17
CA ALA A 10 17.23 7.25 -4.13
C ALA A 10 17.55 8.18 -5.30
N ARG A 11 18.29 9.27 -5.06
CA ARG A 11 18.81 10.15 -6.13
C ARG A 11 19.78 9.43 -7.06
N GLU A 12 20.61 8.57 -6.51
CA GLU A 12 21.53 7.80 -7.32
C GLU A 12 20.80 6.74 -8.15
N LEU A 13 19.80 6.07 -7.59
CA LEU A 13 18.91 5.17 -8.33
C LEU A 13 18.18 5.90 -9.47
N GLU A 14 17.67 7.09 -9.22
CA GLU A 14 17.07 7.95 -10.24
C GLU A 14 18.05 8.28 -11.36
N ARG A 15 19.29 8.67 -11.01
CA ARG A 15 20.34 9.03 -11.96
C ARG A 15 20.72 7.87 -12.90
N ILE A 16 20.73 6.65 -12.39
CA ILE A 16 21.09 5.45 -13.19
C ILE A 16 19.89 4.81 -13.88
N GLY A 17 18.69 5.39 -13.75
CA GLY A 17 17.50 5.05 -14.54
C GLY A 17 16.58 4.00 -13.94
N PHE A 18 16.53 3.88 -12.62
CA PHE A 18 15.51 3.05 -11.98
C PHE A 18 14.12 3.71 -12.05
N ASP A 19 13.07 2.91 -12.24
CA ASP A 19 11.70 3.38 -12.37
C ASP A 19 11.07 3.75 -11.03
N TYR A 20 11.37 3.00 -9.97
CA TYR A 20 10.84 3.25 -8.63
C TYR A 20 11.75 2.73 -7.53
N VAL A 21 11.50 3.21 -6.32
CA VAL A 21 12.17 2.75 -5.10
C VAL A 21 11.13 2.39 -4.03
N CYS A 22 11.34 1.26 -3.35
CA CYS A 22 10.56 0.89 -2.18
C CYS A 22 11.27 1.35 -0.91
N VAL A 23 10.61 2.19 -0.12
CA VAL A 23 11.16 2.72 1.12
C VAL A 23 10.62 1.95 2.32
N SER A 24 11.51 1.22 2.99
CA SER A 24 11.20 0.47 4.20
C SER A 24 12.31 0.61 5.23
N SER A 25 12.04 0.25 6.48
CA SER A 25 13.02 0.35 7.57
C SER A 25 12.96 -0.87 8.49
N GLY A 26 14.12 -1.34 8.92
CA GLY A 26 14.27 -2.33 9.98
C GLY A 26 13.90 -3.77 9.64
N ALA A 27 13.73 -4.57 10.69
CA ALA A 27 13.39 -6.00 10.64
C ALA A 27 14.41 -6.89 9.90
N MET A 28 15.67 -6.44 9.80
CA MET A 28 16.77 -7.22 9.21
C MET A 28 17.30 -8.31 10.16
N VAL A 29 17.02 -8.18 11.46
CA VAL A 29 17.42 -9.13 12.50
C VAL A 29 16.23 -9.42 13.43
N PRO A 30 16.12 -10.64 13.97
CA PRO A 30 14.98 -11.03 14.83
C PRO A 30 14.81 -10.18 16.09
N GLU A 31 15.91 -9.66 16.61
CA GLU A 31 15.95 -8.88 17.86
C GLU A 31 15.58 -7.39 17.66
N ALA A 32 15.39 -6.95 16.42
CA ALA A 32 15.07 -5.55 16.12
C ALA A 32 13.74 -5.14 16.76
N ARG A 33 13.81 -4.20 17.68
CA ARG A 33 12.64 -3.57 18.30
C ARG A 33 12.23 -2.36 17.47
N ILE A 34 11.16 -2.53 16.68
CA ILE A 34 10.64 -1.46 15.85
C ILE A 34 9.31 -1.00 16.45
N PRO A 35 9.12 0.29 16.74
CA PRO A 35 7.82 0.81 17.14
C PRO A 35 6.86 0.71 15.95
N VAL A 36 5.99 -0.30 15.99
CA VAL A 36 5.07 -0.60 14.91
C VAL A 36 3.74 0.11 15.13
N ALA A 37 3.33 0.92 14.16
CA ALA A 37 2.05 1.62 14.15
C ALA A 37 1.52 1.70 12.70
N PRO A 38 0.22 1.95 12.49
CA PRO A 38 -0.30 2.13 11.13
C PRO A 38 0.48 3.17 10.33
N GLY A 39 1.06 2.76 9.19
CA GLY A 39 1.83 3.65 8.33
C GLY A 39 3.18 4.13 8.89
N TYR A 40 3.78 3.44 9.86
CA TYR A 40 4.99 3.89 10.57
C TYR A 40 6.20 4.19 9.65
N GLN A 41 6.22 3.67 8.43
CA GLN A 41 7.29 3.93 7.46
C GLN A 41 6.93 5.00 6.42
N VAL A 42 5.67 5.44 6.38
CA VAL A 42 5.19 6.47 5.43
C VAL A 42 5.99 7.78 5.51
N PRO A 43 6.38 8.30 6.69
CA PRO A 43 7.20 9.51 6.77
C PRO A 43 8.55 9.40 6.05
N PHE A 44 9.17 8.22 6.03
CA PHE A 44 10.43 8.00 5.32
C PHE A 44 10.23 8.04 3.81
N ALA A 45 9.17 7.38 3.32
CA ALA A 45 8.78 7.43 1.91
C ALA A 45 8.46 8.86 1.47
N ALA A 46 7.70 9.60 2.26
CA ALA A 46 7.35 10.99 1.98
C ALA A 46 8.60 11.88 1.88
N LYS A 47 9.60 11.68 2.74
CA LYS A 47 10.87 12.40 2.67
C LYS A 47 11.64 12.14 1.37
N VAL A 48 11.72 10.88 0.96
CA VAL A 48 12.36 10.50 -0.31
C VAL A 48 11.59 11.09 -1.48
N LYS A 49 10.26 10.98 -1.49
CA LYS A 49 9.41 11.52 -2.56
C LYS A 49 9.52 13.03 -2.71
N ALA A 50 9.60 13.77 -1.60
CA ALA A 50 9.79 15.22 -1.63
C ALA A 50 11.14 15.66 -2.22
N ALA A 51 12.15 14.78 -2.18
CA ALA A 51 13.54 15.09 -2.56
C ALA A 51 13.95 14.54 -3.94
N THR A 52 13.11 13.72 -4.60
CA THR A 52 13.42 13.02 -5.85
C THR A 52 12.23 13.05 -6.80
N LYS A 53 12.45 12.69 -8.07
CA LYS A 53 11.40 12.49 -9.08
C LYS A 53 11.10 11.02 -9.33
N ILE A 54 11.93 10.10 -8.80
CA ILE A 54 11.70 8.66 -8.89
C ILE A 54 10.36 8.30 -8.22
N LYS A 55 9.64 7.33 -8.74
CA LYS A 55 8.41 6.85 -8.11
C LYS A 55 8.73 6.19 -6.77
N VAL A 56 7.97 6.53 -5.75
CA VAL A 56 8.19 6.04 -4.39
C VAL A 56 7.08 5.12 -3.95
N GLN A 57 7.46 3.95 -3.49
CA GLN A 57 6.60 2.94 -2.90
C GLN A 57 6.81 2.90 -1.39
N THR A 58 5.72 2.88 -0.62
CA THR A 58 5.75 2.79 0.85
C THR A 58 5.12 1.51 1.35
N VAL A 59 5.56 1.05 2.52
CA VAL A 59 5.09 -0.16 3.20
C VAL A 59 4.96 0.12 4.71
N GLY A 60 4.35 -0.76 5.47
CA GLY A 60 4.38 -0.73 6.93
C GLY A 60 3.01 -0.52 7.58
N MET A 61 2.34 -1.62 7.95
CA MET A 61 1.00 -1.61 8.54
C MET A 61 -0.01 -0.75 7.77
N ILE A 62 -0.02 -0.92 6.45
CA ILE A 62 -1.05 -0.40 5.57
C ILE A 62 -1.96 -1.57 5.26
N ALA A 63 -3.22 -1.51 5.70
CA ALA A 63 -4.20 -2.58 5.51
C ALA A 63 -5.59 -2.05 5.17
N ASP A 64 -5.91 -0.85 5.65
CA ASP A 64 -7.19 -0.19 5.38
C ASP A 64 -7.17 0.57 4.05
N PRO A 65 -8.21 0.46 3.20
CA PRO A 65 -8.28 1.17 1.93
C PRO A 65 -8.25 2.70 2.06
N ASP A 66 -8.87 3.28 3.08
CA ASP A 66 -8.88 4.73 3.26
C ASP A 66 -7.49 5.23 3.65
N GLN A 67 -6.77 4.49 4.51
CA GLN A 67 -5.37 4.78 4.83
C GLN A 67 -4.50 4.75 3.56
N ALA A 68 -4.65 3.73 2.74
CA ALA A 68 -3.90 3.61 1.49
C ALA A 68 -4.21 4.76 0.53
N GLN A 69 -5.49 5.10 0.38
CA GLN A 69 -5.95 6.21 -0.45
C GLN A 69 -5.42 7.57 0.05
N GLU A 70 -5.44 7.81 1.36
CA GLU A 70 -4.90 9.04 1.96
C GLU A 70 -3.41 9.23 1.66
N ILE A 71 -2.62 8.15 1.79
CA ILE A 71 -1.17 8.19 1.52
C ILE A 71 -0.90 8.67 0.08
N ILE A 72 -1.64 8.15 -0.89
CA ILE A 72 -1.49 8.50 -2.30
C ILE A 72 -2.05 9.91 -2.57
N ALA A 73 -3.25 10.20 -2.12
CA ALA A 73 -3.93 11.48 -2.36
C ALA A 73 -3.19 12.68 -1.76
N THR A 74 -2.53 12.48 -0.60
CA THR A 74 -1.72 13.53 0.04
C THR A 74 -0.28 13.59 -0.49
N GLY A 75 0.06 12.80 -1.50
CA GLY A 75 1.37 12.83 -2.14
C GLY A 75 2.52 12.31 -1.29
N LYS A 76 2.24 11.49 -0.25
CA LYS A 76 3.27 10.90 0.61
C LYS A 76 4.04 9.76 -0.07
N ALA A 77 3.40 9.07 -1.01
CA ALA A 77 4.00 8.07 -1.88
C ALA A 77 3.24 7.99 -3.21
N ASP A 78 3.80 7.30 -4.21
CA ASP A 78 3.11 7.00 -5.48
C ASP A 78 2.41 5.65 -5.45
N MET A 79 2.90 4.73 -4.61
CA MET A 79 2.37 3.38 -4.47
C MET A 79 2.42 2.92 -3.02
N VAL A 80 1.49 2.03 -2.65
CA VAL A 80 1.48 1.32 -1.37
C VAL A 80 1.76 -0.16 -1.57
N VAL A 81 2.49 -0.76 -0.64
CA VAL A 81 2.84 -2.19 -0.65
C VAL A 81 2.30 -2.86 0.60
N MET A 82 1.70 -4.01 0.39
CA MET A 82 1.14 -4.83 1.45
C MET A 82 1.58 -6.28 1.24
N ALA A 83 2.02 -6.95 2.31
CA ALA A 83 2.28 -8.38 2.28
C ALA A 83 1.18 -9.14 3.03
N ARG A 84 1.16 -9.04 4.36
CA ARG A 84 0.21 -9.78 5.21
C ARG A 84 -1.26 -9.44 4.94
N ALA A 85 -1.57 -8.19 4.60
CA ALA A 85 -2.93 -7.79 4.22
C ALA A 85 -3.43 -8.51 2.95
N PHE A 86 -2.55 -8.75 1.97
CA PHE A 86 -2.91 -9.54 0.78
C PHE A 86 -2.96 -11.05 1.05
N LEU A 87 -2.15 -11.56 2.00
CA LEU A 87 -2.24 -12.95 2.41
C LEU A 87 -3.56 -13.23 3.14
N ASP A 88 -3.99 -12.29 3.99
CA ASP A 88 -5.25 -12.35 4.73
C ASP A 88 -6.46 -12.15 3.80
N ASN A 89 -6.37 -11.17 2.90
CA ASN A 89 -7.42 -10.85 1.93
C ASN A 89 -6.84 -10.72 0.52
N PRO A 90 -6.73 -11.83 -0.24
CA PRO A 90 -6.21 -11.81 -1.62
C PRO A 90 -7.02 -10.92 -2.59
N ARG A 91 -8.24 -10.56 -2.23
CA ARG A 91 -9.13 -9.69 -2.99
C ARG A 91 -9.20 -8.26 -2.45
N TRP A 92 -8.22 -7.86 -1.66
CA TRP A 92 -8.17 -6.55 -1.03
C TRP A 92 -8.38 -5.40 -2.03
N VAL A 93 -7.74 -5.45 -3.20
CA VAL A 93 -7.88 -4.43 -4.26
C VAL A 93 -9.32 -4.36 -4.77
N TRP A 94 -10.00 -5.49 -4.93
CA TRP A 94 -11.40 -5.51 -5.35
C TRP A 94 -12.32 -4.86 -4.33
N HIS A 95 -12.08 -5.15 -3.05
CA HIS A 95 -12.85 -4.54 -1.95
C HIS A 95 -12.57 -3.03 -1.81
N ALA A 96 -11.33 -2.60 -2.02
CA ALA A 96 -10.98 -1.19 -2.07
C ALA A 96 -11.67 -0.47 -3.24
N ALA A 97 -11.67 -1.07 -4.43
CA ALA A 97 -12.37 -0.53 -5.59
C ALA A 97 -13.89 -0.42 -5.35
N GLU A 98 -14.51 -1.44 -4.77
CA GLU A 98 -15.92 -1.41 -4.36
C GLU A 98 -16.19 -0.24 -3.40
N ARG A 99 -15.33 -0.04 -2.40
CA ARG A 99 -15.45 1.04 -1.42
C ARG A 99 -15.39 2.42 -2.05
N PHE A 100 -14.54 2.60 -3.06
CA PHE A 100 -14.37 3.88 -3.75
C PHE A 100 -15.24 4.04 -5.01
N GLY A 101 -16.11 3.07 -5.30
CA GLY A 101 -16.96 3.11 -6.48
C GLY A 101 -16.21 3.02 -7.82
N VAL A 102 -15.01 2.42 -7.79
CA VAL A 102 -14.19 2.23 -8.98
C VAL A 102 -14.53 0.91 -9.65
N ALA A 103 -14.87 0.95 -10.94
CA ALA A 103 -15.10 -0.24 -11.73
C ALA A 103 -13.77 -0.95 -12.05
N LEU A 104 -13.74 -2.27 -11.84
CA LEU A 104 -12.61 -3.13 -12.20
C LEU A 104 -13.06 -4.20 -13.19
N ASP A 105 -12.18 -4.52 -14.11
CA ASP A 105 -12.32 -5.68 -14.98
C ASP A 105 -11.90 -6.94 -14.21
N TYR A 106 -12.89 -7.77 -13.87
CA TYR A 106 -12.64 -9.05 -13.22
C TYR A 106 -12.21 -10.08 -14.27
N PRO A 107 -11.23 -10.92 -13.96
CA PRO A 107 -10.96 -12.08 -14.81
C PRO A 107 -12.25 -12.89 -15.02
N PRO A 108 -12.51 -13.44 -16.23
CA PRO A 108 -13.78 -14.08 -16.55
C PRO A 108 -14.23 -15.15 -15.56
N GLN A 109 -13.28 -15.88 -14.97
CA GLN A 109 -13.52 -16.92 -13.97
C GLN A 109 -14.16 -16.37 -12.67
N TYR A 110 -13.94 -15.08 -12.38
CA TYR A 110 -14.42 -14.40 -11.19
C TYR A 110 -15.54 -13.39 -11.47
N ALA A 111 -15.97 -13.23 -12.72
CA ALA A 111 -16.96 -12.23 -13.11
C ALA A 111 -18.26 -12.33 -12.30
N ARG A 112 -18.71 -13.56 -11.97
CA ARG A 112 -19.92 -13.79 -11.16
C ARG A 112 -19.77 -13.41 -9.67
N SER A 113 -18.54 -13.18 -9.19
CA SER A 113 -18.27 -12.76 -7.80
C SER A 113 -18.29 -11.25 -7.61
N ARG A 114 -18.57 -10.48 -8.64
CA ARG A 114 -18.74 -9.03 -8.54
C ARG A 114 -19.88 -8.70 -7.58
N HIS A 115 -19.68 -7.66 -6.78
CA HIS A 115 -20.65 -7.26 -5.74
C HIS A 115 -22.03 -6.87 -6.28
N ASP A 116 -22.09 -6.39 -7.53
CA ASP A 116 -23.34 -6.03 -8.23
C ASP A 116 -24.06 -7.23 -8.84
N LEU A 117 -23.37 -8.34 -9.05
CA LEU A 117 -23.91 -9.57 -9.63
C LEU A 117 -24.19 -10.67 -8.61
N TRP A 118 -23.46 -10.69 -7.49
CA TRP A 118 -23.62 -11.71 -6.46
C TRP A 118 -24.56 -11.26 -5.34
N PRO A 119 -25.77 -11.87 -5.20
CA PRO A 119 -26.74 -11.47 -4.18
C PRO A 119 -26.22 -11.57 -2.72
N GLY A 120 -25.29 -12.51 -2.47
CA GLY A 120 -24.67 -12.70 -1.15
C GLY A 120 -23.63 -11.65 -0.76
N ALA A 121 -23.23 -10.77 -1.68
CA ALA A 121 -22.22 -9.76 -1.42
C ALA A 121 -22.56 -8.86 -0.22
N LYS A 122 -23.82 -8.43 -0.11
CA LYS A 122 -24.31 -7.59 1.00
C LYS A 122 -24.21 -8.30 2.36
N ILE A 123 -24.40 -9.62 2.39
CA ILE A 123 -24.28 -10.42 3.61
C ILE A 123 -22.82 -10.56 4.01
N ALA A 124 -21.96 -10.90 3.06
CA ALA A 124 -20.52 -11.05 3.27
C ALA A 124 -19.87 -9.74 3.74
N ARG A 125 -20.27 -8.59 3.18
CA ARG A 125 -19.71 -7.28 3.56
C ARG A 125 -20.16 -6.79 4.94
N LYS A 126 -21.38 -7.14 5.38
CA LYS A 126 -21.88 -6.80 6.72
C LYS A 126 -21.01 -7.36 7.85
N ASN A 127 -20.39 -8.50 7.65
CA ASN A 127 -19.54 -9.14 8.66
C ASN A 127 -18.12 -8.55 8.73
N ASN A 128 -17.66 -7.86 7.68
CA ASN A 128 -16.37 -7.19 7.65
C ASN A 128 -16.40 -5.77 8.24
N SER A 129 -17.56 -5.27 8.62
CA SER A 129 -17.75 -3.92 9.21
C SER A 129 -17.82 -3.95 10.74
N ARG A 130 -17.48 -5.07 11.39
CA ARG A 130 -17.39 -5.12 12.86
C ARG A 130 -15.99 -4.71 13.28
N PRO A 131 -15.87 -3.79 14.26
CA PRO A 131 -14.59 -3.35 14.82
C PRO A 131 -13.83 -4.48 15.48
#